data_36433901f9588a47c2164293dd98b00f
#
_entry.id   36433901f9588a47c2164293dd98b00f
#
_cell.length_a   1.000
_cell.length_b   1.000
_cell.length_c   1.000
_cell.angle_alpha   90.00
_cell.angle_beta   90.00
_cell.angle_gamma   90.00
#
_symmetry.space_group_name_H-M   'P 1'
#
loop_
_entity.id
_entity.type
_entity.pdbx_description
1 polymer ?
#
loop_
_entity_poly.entity_id
_entity_poly.type
_entity_poly.pdbx_seq_one_letter_code
_entity_poly.pdbx_strand_id
1 'polypeptide(L)'
;MALFVAGLAIVIGAFMQSPITHAAGTFDVVIKPVADDDHTDGGALGRMLVDKVFHGDLDGRSVAQMLTGMSPSEKTSGVYVAVERVTATLNGRTGTFILHHTGIMDRGSQNLKVTVVPDSGTGQLAGISGTMTIDIRDGRHFYTFDYALPVK
;
A
#
# COMPACT_ATOMS: atom_id res chain seq x y z
N MET A 1 26.65 -58.82 -9.92
CA MET A 1 26.88 -57.36 -9.86
C MET A 1 25.57 -56.67 -10.21
N ALA A 2 24.81 -56.31 -9.18
CA ALA A 2 23.47 -55.70 -9.37
C ALA A 2 23.58 -54.19 -9.19
N LEU A 3 23.21 -53.42 -10.25
CA LEU A 3 23.13 -51.97 -10.23
C LEU A 3 21.79 -51.57 -9.58
N PHE A 4 21.86 -50.90 -8.43
CA PHE A 4 20.71 -50.20 -7.87
C PHE A 4 20.62 -48.80 -8.52
N VAL A 5 19.59 -48.56 -9.31
CA VAL A 5 19.23 -47.21 -9.79
C VAL A 5 18.32 -46.59 -8.73
N ALA A 6 18.85 -45.63 -7.97
CA ALA A 6 18.06 -44.84 -7.04
C ALA A 6 17.28 -43.75 -7.83
N GLY A 7 15.98 -43.93 -7.95
CA GLY A 7 15.10 -42.93 -8.54
C GLY A 7 14.91 -41.74 -7.60
N LEU A 8 15.34 -40.55 -8.01
CA LEU A 8 15.10 -39.30 -7.32
C LEU A 8 13.66 -38.84 -7.63
N ALA A 9 12.75 -38.97 -6.67
CA ALA A 9 11.39 -38.44 -6.77
C ALA A 9 11.44 -36.93 -6.53
N ILE A 10 11.26 -36.12 -7.57
CA ILE A 10 11.08 -34.69 -7.45
C ILE A 10 9.62 -34.44 -7.01
N VAL A 11 9.42 -34.07 -5.76
CA VAL A 11 8.12 -33.59 -5.25
C VAL A 11 7.94 -32.16 -5.73
N ILE A 12 7.20 -31.96 -6.83
CA ILE A 12 6.75 -30.64 -7.25
C ILE A 12 5.60 -30.23 -6.33
N GLY A 13 5.92 -29.48 -5.28
CA GLY A 13 4.91 -28.84 -4.44
C GLY A 13 4.14 -27.81 -5.28
N ALA A 14 2.87 -28.08 -5.58
CA ALA A 14 1.98 -27.09 -6.16
C ALA A 14 1.79 -25.96 -5.12
N PHE A 15 2.38 -24.80 -5.36
CA PHE A 15 2.08 -23.60 -4.60
C PHE A 15 0.62 -23.20 -4.91
N MET A 16 -0.30 -23.54 -4.01
CA MET A 16 -1.67 -23.05 -4.10
C MET A 16 -1.66 -21.55 -3.83
N GLN A 17 -1.89 -20.76 -4.86
CA GLN A 17 -2.03 -19.32 -4.73
C GLN A 17 -3.30 -19.03 -3.92
N SER A 18 -3.17 -18.23 -2.85
CA SER A 18 -4.32 -17.84 -2.03
C SER A 18 -5.33 -17.05 -2.88
N PRO A 19 -6.63 -17.29 -2.71
CA PRO A 19 -7.67 -16.58 -3.47
C PRO A 19 -7.61 -15.08 -3.14
N ILE A 20 -7.83 -14.24 -4.17
CA ILE A 20 -7.95 -12.80 -4.00
C ILE A 20 -9.33 -12.50 -3.40
N THR A 21 -9.34 -11.67 -2.37
CA THR A 21 -10.53 -11.12 -1.73
C THR A 21 -10.59 -9.62 -2.01
N HIS A 22 -11.80 -9.12 -2.23
CA HIS A 22 -12.05 -7.71 -2.51
C HIS A 22 -12.60 -7.03 -1.25
N ALA A 23 -12.09 -5.84 -0.95
CA ALA A 23 -12.59 -4.95 0.09
C ALA A 23 -12.74 -3.54 -0.48
N ALA A 24 -13.73 -2.80 -0.01
CA ALA A 24 -13.99 -1.44 -0.47
C ALA A 24 -14.52 -0.55 0.66
N GLY A 25 -14.37 0.75 0.48
CA GLY A 25 -14.87 1.72 1.43
C GLY A 25 -14.37 3.13 1.15
N THR A 26 -14.35 3.94 2.20
CA THR A 26 -13.90 5.34 2.16
C THR A 26 -12.85 5.58 3.24
N PHE A 27 -12.15 6.71 3.15
CA PHE A 27 -11.33 7.19 4.26
C PHE A 27 -11.32 8.71 4.34
N ASP A 28 -11.21 9.20 5.57
CA ASP A 28 -10.87 10.58 5.86
C ASP A 28 -9.36 10.71 5.96
N VAL A 29 -8.81 11.85 5.53
CA VAL A 29 -7.37 12.07 5.54
C VAL A 29 -7.01 13.46 6.04
N VAL A 30 -5.97 13.53 6.86
CA VAL A 30 -5.35 14.78 7.32
C VAL A 30 -3.87 14.70 6.94
N ILE A 31 -3.39 15.70 6.19
CA ILE A 31 -1.99 15.83 5.75
C ILE A 31 -1.38 17.04 6.45
N LYS A 32 -0.23 16.86 7.09
CA LYS A 32 0.48 17.89 7.86
C LYS A 32 1.94 17.99 7.38
N PRO A 33 2.40 19.17 6.94
CA PRO A 33 3.83 19.39 6.72
C PRO A 33 4.65 19.15 7.99
N VAL A 34 5.88 18.63 7.85
CA VAL A 34 6.79 18.27 8.97
C VAL A 34 8.00 19.13 8.92
N ALA A 35 8.25 20.19 8.97
CA ALA A 35 9.45 21.01 8.94
C ALA A 35 9.66 21.75 7.63
N ASP A 36 10.68 22.59 7.63
CA ASP A 36 11.02 23.38 6.47
C ASP A 36 11.38 22.49 5.29
N ASP A 37 10.64 22.68 4.22
CA ASP A 37 10.89 22.01 2.95
C ASP A 37 12.12 22.62 2.28
N ASP A 38 12.82 21.83 1.46
CA ASP A 38 13.89 22.34 0.62
C ASP A 38 13.27 23.01 -0.62
N HIS A 39 13.45 24.33 -0.70
CA HIS A 39 12.96 25.19 -1.79
C HIS A 39 14.10 25.72 -2.67
N THR A 40 15.24 25.03 -2.71
CA THR A 40 16.36 25.43 -3.57
C THR A 40 16.01 25.34 -5.06
N ASP A 41 16.76 26.01 -5.89
CA ASP A 41 16.60 25.94 -7.36
C ASP A 41 16.62 24.50 -7.84
N GLY A 42 15.63 24.10 -8.62
CA GLY A 42 15.46 22.72 -9.10
C GLY A 42 14.21 22.01 -8.60
N GLY A 43 13.36 22.68 -7.83
CA GLY A 43 12.08 22.17 -7.33
C GLY A 43 12.02 22.01 -5.82
N ALA A 44 10.83 21.98 -5.28
CA ALA A 44 10.59 21.84 -3.84
C ALA A 44 10.56 20.39 -3.42
N LEU A 45 11.31 20.06 -2.34
CA LEU A 45 11.20 18.79 -1.64
C LEU A 45 10.47 19.00 -0.32
N GLY A 46 9.57 18.10 0.01
CA GLY A 46 8.78 18.22 1.23
C GLY A 46 8.63 16.90 1.98
N ARG A 47 8.28 17.00 3.25
CA ARG A 47 7.91 15.88 4.12
C ARG A 47 6.56 16.14 4.76
N MET A 48 5.72 15.11 4.76
CA MET A 48 4.36 15.19 5.30
C MET A 48 4.11 14.03 6.26
N LEU A 49 3.36 14.28 7.33
CA LEU A 49 2.66 13.25 8.10
C LEU A 49 1.24 13.13 7.56
N VAL A 50 0.78 11.90 7.39
CA VAL A 50 -0.56 11.62 6.89
C VAL A 50 -1.26 10.72 7.89
N ASP A 51 -2.40 11.19 8.41
CA ASP A 51 -3.30 10.42 9.27
C ASP A 51 -4.56 10.07 8.48
N LYS A 52 -5.00 8.80 8.52
CA LYS A 52 -6.26 8.37 7.90
C LYS A 52 -7.16 7.64 8.90
N VAL A 53 -8.46 7.75 8.64
CA VAL A 53 -9.50 6.95 9.27
C VAL A 53 -10.25 6.22 8.16
N PHE A 54 -10.15 4.91 8.12
CA PHE A 54 -10.81 4.06 7.14
C PHE A 54 -12.19 3.63 7.63
N HIS A 55 -13.13 3.52 6.68
CA HIS A 55 -14.50 3.09 6.88
C HIS A 55 -14.90 2.08 5.81
N GLY A 56 -15.70 1.08 6.18
CA GLY A 56 -16.16 0.02 5.29
C GLY A 56 -15.54 -1.32 5.61
N ASP A 57 -15.17 -2.10 4.59
CA ASP A 57 -14.59 -3.43 4.78
C ASP A 57 -13.23 -3.43 5.49
N LEU A 58 -12.48 -2.33 5.38
CA LEU A 58 -11.33 -1.98 6.21
C LEU A 58 -11.79 -0.88 7.16
N ASP A 59 -11.87 -1.17 8.45
CA ASP A 59 -12.25 -0.23 9.50
C ASP A 59 -11.10 -0.05 10.47
N GLY A 60 -10.60 1.18 10.60
CA GLY A 60 -9.47 1.49 11.47
C GLY A 60 -8.73 2.77 11.11
N ARG A 61 -7.46 2.81 11.47
CA ARG A 61 -6.62 4.01 11.33
C ARG A 61 -5.29 3.67 10.68
N SER A 62 -4.69 4.68 10.07
CA SER A 62 -3.29 4.60 9.64
C SER A 62 -2.52 5.87 9.92
N VAL A 63 -1.21 5.72 9.96
CA VAL A 63 -0.24 6.82 9.98
C VAL A 63 0.77 6.58 8.87
N ALA A 64 1.07 7.62 8.09
CA ALA A 64 2.09 7.53 7.05
C ALA A 64 3.09 8.67 7.13
N GLN A 65 4.30 8.37 6.68
CA GLN A 65 5.34 9.35 6.37
C GLN A 65 5.48 9.43 4.86
N MET A 66 5.39 10.66 4.33
CA MET A 66 5.41 10.92 2.91
C MET A 66 6.51 11.93 2.56
N LEU A 67 7.26 11.62 1.52
CA LEU A 67 8.20 12.54 0.89
C LEU A 67 7.61 12.98 -0.45
N THR A 68 7.78 14.26 -0.77
CA THR A 68 7.27 14.87 -2.00
C THR A 68 8.37 15.57 -2.77
N GLY A 69 8.24 15.64 -4.09
CA GLY A 69 9.07 16.46 -4.96
C GLY A 69 8.20 17.14 -6.01
N MET A 70 8.28 18.47 -6.11
CA MET A 70 7.45 19.25 -7.03
C MET A 70 8.31 19.88 -8.11
N SER A 71 7.81 19.90 -9.35
CA SER A 71 8.47 20.55 -10.48
C SER A 71 8.57 22.07 -10.24
N PRO A 72 9.71 22.70 -10.56
CA PRO A 72 9.87 24.15 -10.45
C PRO A 72 9.09 24.92 -11.51
N SER A 73 8.87 24.31 -12.68
CA SER A 73 8.25 24.96 -13.85
C SER A 73 6.79 24.58 -14.08
N GLU A 74 6.35 23.44 -13.54
CA GLU A 74 4.99 22.93 -13.75
C GLU A 74 4.37 22.48 -12.42
N LYS A 75 3.53 23.33 -11.84
CA LYS A 75 2.96 23.11 -10.49
C LYS A 75 2.01 21.91 -10.37
N THR A 76 1.57 21.36 -11.50
CA THR A 76 0.71 20.18 -11.55
C THR A 76 1.49 18.90 -11.82
N SER A 77 2.84 18.98 -11.81
CA SER A 77 3.76 17.86 -11.96
C SER A 77 4.60 17.67 -10.71
N GLY A 78 4.72 16.41 -10.28
CA GLY A 78 5.48 16.07 -9.09
C GLY A 78 5.45 14.59 -8.80
N VAL A 79 6.09 14.22 -7.71
CA VAL A 79 6.19 12.84 -7.23
C VAL A 79 5.98 12.80 -5.72
N TYR A 80 5.43 11.69 -5.22
CA TYR A 80 5.55 11.36 -3.81
C TYR A 80 5.82 9.87 -3.61
N VAL A 81 6.43 9.55 -2.49
CA VAL A 81 6.55 8.20 -1.95
C VAL A 81 6.08 8.22 -0.50
N ALA A 82 5.39 7.16 -0.07
CA ALA A 82 4.98 7.08 1.33
C ALA A 82 5.04 5.65 1.85
N VAL A 83 5.30 5.54 3.16
CA VAL A 83 5.18 4.31 3.92
C VAL A 83 4.10 4.53 4.98
N GLU A 84 3.05 3.71 4.93
CA GLU A 84 1.84 3.83 5.75
C GLU A 84 1.65 2.56 6.58
N ARG A 85 1.56 2.70 7.91
CA ARG A 85 1.17 1.61 8.79
C ARG A 85 -0.32 1.68 9.08
N VAL A 86 -1.03 0.65 8.67
CA VAL A 86 -2.46 0.45 8.93
C VAL A 86 -2.64 -0.39 10.18
N THR A 87 -3.56 0.01 11.05
CA THR A 87 -4.04 -0.75 12.21
C THR A 87 -5.55 -0.80 12.12
N ALA A 88 -6.09 -1.97 11.79
CA ALA A 88 -7.50 -2.07 11.42
C ALA A 88 -8.07 -3.49 11.57
N THR A 89 -9.38 -3.56 11.38
CA THR A 89 -10.13 -4.78 11.11
C THR A 89 -10.49 -4.81 9.63
N LEU A 90 -10.03 -5.82 8.90
CA LEU A 90 -10.29 -6.05 7.48
C LEU A 90 -11.20 -7.29 7.33
N ASN A 91 -12.44 -7.09 6.91
CA ASN A 91 -13.42 -8.17 6.79
C ASN A 91 -13.47 -9.07 8.05
N GLY A 92 -13.53 -8.45 9.23
CA GLY A 92 -13.59 -9.13 10.53
C GLY A 92 -12.27 -9.67 11.07
N ARG A 93 -11.14 -9.46 10.38
CA ARG A 93 -9.80 -9.90 10.81
C ARG A 93 -8.98 -8.71 11.29
N THR A 94 -8.52 -8.75 12.54
CA THR A 94 -7.80 -7.64 13.16
C THR A 94 -6.28 -7.84 13.10
N GLY A 95 -5.58 -6.77 12.80
CA GLY A 95 -4.11 -6.76 12.75
C GLY A 95 -3.55 -5.45 12.23
N THR A 96 -2.28 -5.47 11.88
CA THR A 96 -1.59 -4.35 11.24
C THR A 96 -0.91 -4.83 9.95
N PHE A 97 -0.66 -3.92 9.03
CA PHE A 97 0.19 -4.14 7.85
C PHE A 97 0.74 -2.81 7.35
N ILE A 98 1.72 -2.87 6.47
CA ILE A 98 2.35 -1.70 5.88
C ILE A 98 1.98 -1.60 4.41
N LEU A 99 1.60 -0.40 3.98
CA LEU A 99 1.42 -0.04 2.58
C LEU A 99 2.61 0.82 2.11
N HIS A 100 3.04 0.58 0.89
CA HIS A 100 4.00 1.38 0.16
C HIS A 100 3.27 2.10 -0.97
N HIS A 101 3.46 3.41 -1.05
CA HIS A 101 2.86 4.27 -2.07
C HIS A 101 3.92 4.88 -2.97
N THR A 102 3.65 4.90 -4.26
CA THR A 102 4.35 5.76 -5.22
C THR A 102 3.32 6.47 -6.08
N GLY A 103 3.41 7.79 -6.15
CA GLY A 103 2.53 8.61 -6.96
C GLY A 103 3.34 9.55 -7.85
N ILE A 104 3.02 9.57 -9.12
CA ILE A 104 3.56 10.52 -10.10
C ILE A 104 2.39 11.34 -10.63
N MET A 105 2.54 12.65 -10.64
CA MET A 105 1.65 13.59 -11.32
C MET A 105 2.38 14.16 -12.52
N ASP A 106 1.80 14.04 -13.70
CA ASP A 106 2.29 14.65 -14.93
C ASP A 106 1.21 15.56 -15.50
N ARG A 107 1.38 16.86 -15.33
CA ARG A 107 0.42 17.91 -15.78
C ARG A 107 -1.01 17.59 -15.37
N GLY A 108 -1.20 17.20 -14.11
CA GLY A 108 -2.49 16.85 -13.52
C GLY A 108 -2.95 15.42 -13.74
N SER A 109 -2.30 14.66 -14.61
CA SER A 109 -2.54 13.21 -14.74
C SER A 109 -1.86 12.47 -13.59
N GLN A 110 -2.60 11.60 -12.90
CA GLN A 110 -2.10 10.87 -11.73
C GLN A 110 -1.87 9.40 -12.07
N ASN A 111 -0.71 8.89 -11.67
CA ASN A 111 -0.39 7.48 -11.66
C ASN A 111 0.02 7.09 -10.23
N LEU A 112 -0.88 6.41 -9.53
CA LEU A 112 -0.70 5.98 -8.15
C LEU A 112 -0.61 4.46 -8.07
N LYS A 113 0.40 3.96 -7.37
CA LYS A 113 0.54 2.56 -7.02
C LYS A 113 0.63 2.42 -5.49
N VAL A 114 -0.25 1.58 -4.93
CA VAL A 114 -0.27 1.26 -3.50
C VAL A 114 -0.23 -0.25 -3.33
N THR A 115 0.77 -0.76 -2.62
CA THR A 115 0.98 -2.20 -2.44
C THR A 115 1.28 -2.52 -0.98
N VAL A 116 0.86 -3.70 -0.53
CA VAL A 116 1.25 -4.24 0.77
C VAL A 116 2.74 -4.60 0.74
N VAL A 117 3.47 -4.17 1.77
CA VAL A 117 4.87 -4.57 1.95
C VAL A 117 4.91 -6.04 2.37
N PRO A 118 5.70 -6.90 1.71
CA PRO A 118 5.82 -8.31 2.07
C PRO A 118 6.15 -8.49 3.56
N ASP A 119 5.54 -9.50 4.18
CA ASP A 119 5.77 -9.92 5.57
C ASP A 119 5.47 -8.85 6.64
N SER A 120 4.80 -7.75 6.27
CA SER A 120 4.45 -6.67 7.20
C SER A 120 3.17 -6.93 8.00
N GLY A 121 2.39 -7.95 7.62
CA GLY A 121 1.13 -8.29 8.28
C GLY A 121 1.33 -8.89 9.68
N THR A 122 0.47 -8.49 10.62
CA THR A 122 0.47 -9.02 12.01
C THR A 122 -0.91 -9.51 12.44
N GLY A 123 -0.98 -10.24 13.54
CA GLY A 123 -2.23 -10.75 14.07
C GLY A 123 -2.95 -11.65 13.07
N GLN A 124 -4.24 -11.43 12.85
CA GLN A 124 -5.04 -12.20 11.89
C GLN A 124 -4.77 -11.78 10.42
N LEU A 125 -3.95 -10.74 10.20
CA LEU A 125 -3.51 -10.26 8.90
C LEU A 125 -2.07 -10.69 8.57
N ALA A 126 -1.47 -11.60 9.35
CA ALA A 126 -0.16 -12.16 9.05
C ALA A 126 -0.12 -12.82 7.66
N GLY A 127 0.89 -12.48 6.85
CA GLY A 127 1.05 -12.96 5.48
C GLY A 127 0.14 -12.29 4.45
N ILE A 128 -0.54 -11.19 4.80
CA ILE A 128 -1.34 -10.42 3.84
C ILE A 128 -0.47 -9.90 2.69
N SER A 129 -1.02 -9.98 1.49
CA SER A 129 -0.48 -9.36 0.29
C SER A 129 -1.60 -8.67 -0.48
N GLY A 130 -1.29 -7.70 -1.33
CA GLY A 130 -2.34 -7.07 -2.14
C GLY A 130 -1.98 -5.69 -2.66
N THR A 131 -2.95 -5.11 -3.37
CA THR A 131 -2.87 -3.77 -3.96
C THR A 131 -4.13 -2.98 -3.67
N MET A 132 -3.97 -1.70 -3.37
CA MET A 132 -5.08 -0.80 -3.11
C MET A 132 -5.15 0.26 -4.22
N THR A 133 -6.34 0.50 -4.72
CA THR A 133 -6.64 1.63 -5.61
C THR A 133 -7.32 2.72 -4.80
N ILE A 134 -6.96 3.96 -5.03
CA ILE A 134 -7.57 5.14 -4.41
C ILE A 134 -8.20 5.99 -5.50
N ASP A 135 -9.43 6.38 -5.31
CA ASP A 135 -10.19 7.25 -6.20
C ASP A 135 -10.73 8.44 -5.40
N ILE A 136 -10.63 9.64 -5.97
CA ILE A 136 -11.11 10.87 -5.34
C ILE A 136 -12.24 11.43 -6.20
N ARG A 137 -13.42 11.48 -5.60
CA ARG A 137 -14.64 12.00 -6.25
C ARG A 137 -15.32 12.98 -5.31
N ASP A 138 -15.60 14.17 -5.81
CA ASP A 138 -16.27 15.25 -5.05
C ASP A 138 -15.63 15.53 -3.68
N GLY A 139 -14.27 15.49 -3.62
CA GLY A 139 -13.49 15.71 -2.40
C GLY A 139 -13.51 14.56 -1.40
N ARG A 140 -14.15 13.44 -1.72
CA ARG A 140 -14.19 12.22 -0.89
C ARG A 140 -13.23 11.18 -1.44
N HIS A 141 -12.54 10.48 -0.53
CA HIS A 141 -11.61 9.41 -0.87
C HIS A 141 -12.29 8.07 -0.76
N PHE A 142 -12.21 7.29 -1.84
CA PHE A 142 -12.68 5.90 -1.92
C PHE A 142 -11.47 5.00 -2.11
N TYR A 143 -11.55 3.78 -1.58
CA TYR A 143 -10.56 2.74 -1.87
C TYR A 143 -11.24 1.47 -2.36
N THR A 144 -10.52 0.70 -3.18
CA THR A 144 -10.71 -0.73 -3.39
C THR A 144 -9.42 -1.45 -3.07
N PHE A 145 -9.50 -2.57 -2.38
CA PHE A 145 -8.34 -3.31 -1.91
C PHE A 145 -8.47 -4.78 -2.29
N ASP A 146 -7.65 -5.20 -3.24
CA ASP A 146 -7.51 -6.58 -3.67
C ASP A 146 -6.41 -7.22 -2.84
N TYR A 147 -6.75 -8.17 -1.98
CA TYR A 147 -5.81 -8.78 -1.06
C TYR A 147 -5.95 -10.30 -1.00
N ALA A 148 -4.88 -10.95 -0.58
CA ALA A 148 -4.87 -12.38 -0.27
C ALA A 148 -4.28 -12.60 1.13
N LEU A 149 -4.79 -13.62 1.81
CA LEU A 149 -4.25 -14.12 3.08
C LEU A 149 -3.89 -15.59 2.92
N PRO A 150 -2.85 -16.11 3.60
CA PRO A 150 -2.51 -17.51 3.55
C PRO A 150 -3.71 -18.40 3.91
N VAL A 151 -3.90 -19.46 3.15
CA VAL A 151 -4.85 -20.53 3.50
C VAL A 151 -4.26 -21.27 4.71
N LYS A 152 -5.03 -21.34 5.80
CA LYS A 152 -4.63 -22.08 7.01
C LYS A 152 -4.87 -23.57 6.82
#